data_a256e111134dec0a1cc3e1285a7a0f87
#
_entry.id   a256e111134dec0a1cc3e1285a7a0f87
#
_cell.length_a   1.000
_cell.length_b   1.000
_cell.length_c   1.000
_cell.angle_alpha   90.00
_cell.angle_beta   90.00
_cell.angle_gamma   90.00
#
_symmetry.space_group_name_H-M   'P 1'
#
loop_
_entity.id
_entity.type
_entity.pdbx_description
1 polymer ?
#
loop_
_entity_poly.entity_id
_entity_poly.type
_entity_poly.pdbx_seq_one_letter_code
_entity_poly.pdbx_strand_id
1 'polypeptide(L)'
;MLITVINFAQTPSPDGLVSPEVHPDGKVTFRIRAAKATEVTLFGDWMPVGSKHPMTKDSEGIWSTTVSSIEATIHLYSFTVDGVTMADPVNPRVKLRQRTSASLVEIPAKSAP
;
A
#
# COMPACT_ATOMS: atom_id res chain seq x y z
N MET A 1 -4.26 23.69 9.61
CA MET A 1 -3.92 23.12 9.71
C MET A 1 -3.80 22.06 9.42
N LEU A 2 -3.60 21.50 9.28
CA LEU A 2 -3.39 20.74 9.12
C LEU A 2 -3.02 19.78 9.06
N ILE A 3 -3.13 19.28 9.10
CA ILE A 3 -3.05 18.43 9.00
C ILE A 3 -2.15 17.60 8.63
N THR A 4 -1.52 17.72 8.55
CA THR A 4 -0.29 17.32 8.47
C THR A 4 -0.02 16.04 9.06
N VAL A 5 -0.59 15.83 10.07
CA VAL A 5 -0.39 14.72 10.77
C VAL A 5 -0.40 13.49 10.03
N ILE A 6 -1.08 13.47 9.05
CA ILE A 6 -1.23 12.41 8.31
C ILE A 6 -0.08 11.86 7.67
N ASN A 7 0.93 12.53 7.60
CA ASN A 7 2.07 12.15 6.84
C ASN A 7 2.89 11.06 7.44
N PHE A 8 2.55 10.58 8.59
CA PHE A 8 3.30 9.50 9.13
C PHE A 8 3.40 8.34 8.21
N ALA A 9 2.27 7.91 7.67
CA ALA A 9 2.24 6.72 6.88
C ALA A 9 2.82 6.94 5.51
N GLN A 10 3.17 8.16 5.19
CA GLN A 10 3.65 8.53 3.87
C GLN A 10 5.09 8.99 3.88
N THR A 11 5.80 8.73 4.97
CA THR A 11 7.21 9.09 5.05
C THR A 11 7.97 8.30 3.99
N PRO A 12 8.71 8.96 3.11
CA PRO A 12 9.44 8.25 2.06
C PRO A 12 10.53 7.38 2.65
N SER A 13 10.83 6.29 1.98
CA SER A 13 11.96 5.46 2.33
C SER A 13 13.25 6.18 1.95
N PRO A 14 14.41 5.70 2.36
CA PRO A 14 15.69 6.35 2.03
C PRO A 14 15.92 6.53 0.54
N ASP A 15 15.31 5.70 -0.31
CA ASP A 15 15.46 5.84 -1.75
C ASP A 15 14.33 6.67 -2.37
N GLY A 16 13.52 7.31 -1.54
CA GLY A 16 12.47 8.21 -2.02
C GLY A 16 11.16 7.55 -2.41
N LEU A 17 11.06 6.23 -2.31
CA LEU A 17 9.83 5.54 -2.67
C LEU A 17 8.81 5.71 -1.56
N VAL A 18 7.59 6.08 -1.93
CA VAL A 18 6.49 6.27 -0.98
C VAL A 18 5.43 5.20 -1.18
N SER A 19 5.11 4.46 -0.12
CA SER A 19 4.03 3.48 -0.15
C SER A 19 3.58 3.18 1.28
N PRO A 20 2.30 3.25 1.57
CA PRO A 20 1.24 3.73 0.68
C PRO A 20 1.25 5.25 0.63
N GLU A 21 0.74 5.78 -0.45
CA GLU A 21 0.53 7.22 -0.55
C GLU A 21 -0.96 7.49 -0.53
N VAL A 22 -1.44 8.13 0.52
CA VAL A 22 -2.86 8.44 0.67
C VAL A 22 -3.10 9.84 0.12
N HIS A 23 -3.94 9.92 -0.90
CA HIS A 23 -4.19 11.19 -1.57
C HIS A 23 -5.35 11.94 -0.89
N PRO A 24 -5.42 13.25 -1.05
CA PRO A 24 -6.48 14.04 -0.41
C PRO A 24 -7.89 13.61 -0.80
N ASP A 25 -8.06 13.03 -1.99
CA ASP A 25 -9.37 12.59 -2.45
C ASP A 25 -9.75 11.19 -1.93
N GLY A 26 -8.89 10.59 -1.10
CA GLY A 26 -9.16 9.28 -0.53
C GLY A 26 -8.62 8.12 -1.33
N LYS A 27 -8.04 8.38 -2.50
CA LYS A 27 -7.41 7.31 -3.25
C LYS A 27 -6.07 6.97 -2.60
N VAL A 28 -5.62 5.76 -2.80
CA VAL A 28 -4.37 5.30 -2.23
C VAL A 28 -3.52 4.64 -3.31
N THR A 29 -2.27 5.06 -3.41
CA THR A 29 -1.32 4.45 -4.34
C THR A 29 -0.36 3.58 -3.55
N PHE A 30 -0.21 2.35 -3.98
CA PHE A 30 0.73 1.40 -3.39
C PHE A 30 1.86 1.18 -4.39
N ARG A 31 3.10 1.12 -3.90
CA ARG A 31 4.27 0.95 -4.76
C ARG A 31 5.25 -0.03 -4.14
N ILE A 32 5.93 -0.77 -4.98
CA ILE A 32 7.02 -1.63 -4.52
C ILE A 32 8.07 -1.72 -5.63
N ARG A 33 9.33 -1.65 -5.23
CA ARG A 33 10.44 -1.78 -6.16
C ARG A 33 10.77 -3.26 -6.30
N ALA A 34 10.56 -3.81 -7.49
CA ALA A 34 10.83 -5.21 -7.76
C ALA A 34 11.17 -5.37 -9.24
N ALA A 35 12.32 -4.83 -9.63
CA ALA A 35 12.68 -4.72 -11.04
C ALA A 35 12.73 -6.05 -11.76
N LYS A 36 13.07 -7.12 -11.06
CA LYS A 36 13.20 -8.43 -11.68
C LYS A 36 11.96 -9.29 -11.57
N ALA A 37 10.93 -8.80 -10.92
CA ALA A 37 9.70 -9.58 -10.77
C ALA A 37 8.95 -9.66 -12.08
N THR A 38 8.24 -10.76 -12.26
CA THR A 38 7.40 -10.96 -13.42
C THR A 38 5.96 -10.54 -13.13
N GLU A 39 5.54 -10.72 -11.88
CA GLU A 39 4.17 -10.40 -11.50
C GLU A 39 4.15 -9.88 -10.07
N VAL A 40 3.42 -8.79 -9.86
CA VAL A 40 3.18 -8.28 -8.51
C VAL A 40 1.70 -7.96 -8.39
N THR A 41 1.10 -8.41 -7.31
CA THR A 41 -0.30 -8.13 -7.03
C THR A 41 -0.46 -7.57 -5.63
N LEU A 42 -1.54 -6.85 -5.42
CA LEU A 42 -1.90 -6.30 -4.13
C LEU A 42 -3.12 -7.03 -3.59
N PHE A 43 -3.11 -7.33 -2.31
CA PHE A 43 -4.31 -7.77 -1.62
C PHE A 43 -4.51 -6.90 -0.40
N GLY A 44 -5.73 -6.46 -0.18
CA GLY A 44 -6.09 -5.71 1.00
C GLY A 44 -7.36 -6.27 1.60
N ASP A 45 -7.57 -6.00 2.89
CA ASP A 45 -8.71 -6.56 3.59
C ASP A 45 -10.05 -5.96 3.15
N TRP A 46 -10.02 -4.96 2.28
CA TRP A 46 -11.24 -4.43 1.66
C TRP A 46 -11.65 -5.23 0.42
N MET A 47 -10.86 -6.22 0.03
CA MET A 47 -11.08 -7.00 -1.18
C MET A 47 -11.64 -8.37 -0.81
N PRO A 48 -12.38 -9.00 -1.72
CA PRO A 48 -12.85 -10.37 -1.46
C PRO A 48 -11.69 -11.32 -1.23
N VAL A 49 -11.87 -12.27 -0.34
CA VAL A 49 -10.85 -13.26 -0.03
C VAL A 49 -10.45 -14.00 -1.30
N GLY A 50 -9.16 -14.14 -1.51
CA GLY A 50 -8.65 -14.85 -2.67
C GLY A 50 -8.49 -14.00 -3.92
N SER A 51 -8.93 -12.74 -3.87
CA SER A 51 -8.78 -11.88 -5.04
C SER A 51 -7.37 -11.31 -5.09
N LYS A 52 -7.00 -10.80 -6.26
CA LYS A 52 -5.71 -10.19 -6.50
C LYS A 52 -5.92 -8.93 -7.32
N HIS A 53 -5.20 -7.89 -6.98
CA HIS A 53 -5.25 -6.65 -7.74
C HIS A 53 -3.90 -6.49 -8.45
N PRO A 54 -3.86 -6.66 -9.77
CA PRO A 54 -2.58 -6.60 -10.48
C PRO A 54 -1.97 -5.21 -10.42
N MET A 55 -0.65 -5.17 -10.34
CA MET A 55 0.10 -3.92 -10.36
C MET A 55 0.84 -3.81 -11.68
N THR A 56 1.24 -2.60 -12.03
CA THR A 56 1.90 -2.30 -13.30
C THR A 56 3.31 -1.80 -13.04
N LYS A 57 4.27 -2.33 -13.78
CA LYS A 57 5.68 -1.97 -13.62
C LYS A 57 6.04 -0.85 -14.57
N ASP A 58 6.75 0.15 -14.06
CA ASP A 58 7.25 1.25 -14.90
C ASP A 58 8.68 0.94 -15.36
N SER A 59 9.27 1.91 -16.07
CA SER A 59 10.60 1.72 -16.65
C SER A 59 11.70 1.64 -15.59
N GLU A 60 11.41 2.04 -14.37
CA GLU A 60 12.40 2.00 -13.30
C GLU A 60 12.25 0.78 -12.40
N GLY A 61 11.38 -0.14 -12.78
CA GLY A 61 11.20 -1.35 -12.00
C GLY A 61 10.30 -1.18 -10.80
N ILE A 62 9.53 -0.11 -10.75
CA ILE A 62 8.61 0.14 -9.66
C ILE A 62 7.22 -0.30 -10.10
N TRP A 63 6.62 -1.17 -9.30
CA TRP A 63 5.25 -1.62 -9.52
C TRP A 63 4.33 -0.73 -8.71
N SER A 64 3.20 -0.37 -9.29
CA SER A 64 2.25 0.50 -8.60
C SER A 64 0.82 0.20 -8.99
N THR A 65 -0.08 0.59 -8.12
CA THR A 65 -1.51 0.61 -8.42
C THR A 65 -2.16 1.64 -7.51
N THR A 66 -3.24 2.24 -8.01
CA THR A 66 -4.01 3.20 -7.23
C THR A 66 -5.41 2.65 -7.08
N VAL A 67 -5.89 2.61 -5.86
CA VAL A 67 -7.24 2.13 -5.58
C VAL A 67 -8.06 3.25 -4.97
N SER A 68 -9.37 3.17 -5.16
CA SER A 68 -10.28 4.17 -4.65
C SER A 68 -11.41 3.49 -3.90
N SER A 69 -12.23 4.29 -3.24
CA SER A 69 -13.42 3.79 -2.56
C SER A 69 -13.13 2.81 -1.43
N ILE A 70 -12.00 3.00 -0.76
CA ILE A 70 -11.70 2.21 0.43
C ILE A 70 -12.30 2.92 1.63
N GLU A 71 -12.94 2.14 2.49
CA GLU A 71 -13.57 2.69 3.67
C GLU A 71 -12.56 3.38 4.58
N ALA A 72 -12.96 4.49 5.19
CA ALA A 72 -12.08 5.28 6.04
C ALA A 72 -11.87 4.57 7.38
N THR A 73 -10.79 3.83 7.48
CA THR A 73 -10.40 3.12 8.69
C THR A 73 -8.99 2.60 8.48
N ILE A 74 -8.50 1.78 9.41
CA ILE A 74 -7.20 1.15 9.27
C ILE A 74 -7.39 -0.17 8.53
N HIS A 75 -6.60 -0.39 7.51
CA HIS A 75 -6.66 -1.60 6.70
C HIS A 75 -5.33 -2.32 6.71
N LEU A 76 -5.38 -3.62 6.52
CA LEU A 76 -4.20 -4.45 6.33
C LEU A 76 -4.06 -4.76 4.86
N TYR A 77 -2.85 -4.76 4.36
CA TYR A 77 -2.58 -5.11 2.98
C TYR A 77 -1.24 -5.80 2.86
N SER A 78 -1.03 -6.48 1.75
CA SER A 78 0.23 -7.14 1.45
C SER A 78 0.43 -7.19 -0.04
N PHE A 79 1.68 -7.41 -0.45
CA PHE A 79 2.01 -7.63 -1.85
C PHE A 79 2.33 -9.10 -2.06
N THR A 80 2.06 -9.61 -3.25
CA THR A 80 2.54 -10.92 -3.66
C THR A 80 3.44 -10.71 -4.87
N VAL A 81 4.71 -11.00 -4.70
CA VAL A 81 5.74 -10.80 -5.70
C VAL A 81 6.17 -12.16 -6.20
N ASP A 82 5.83 -12.47 -7.46
CA ASP A 82 6.15 -13.78 -8.05
C ASP A 82 5.76 -14.93 -7.13
N GLY A 83 4.56 -14.82 -6.55
CA GLY A 83 4.03 -15.88 -5.70
C GLY A 83 4.40 -15.81 -4.23
N VAL A 84 5.24 -14.86 -3.82
CA VAL A 84 5.65 -14.74 -2.43
C VAL A 84 4.94 -13.55 -1.80
N THR A 85 4.18 -13.80 -0.75
CA THR A 85 3.43 -12.75 -0.06
C THR A 85 4.32 -12.08 0.97
N MET A 86 4.31 -10.76 0.98
CA MET A 86 5.17 -10.00 1.86
C MET A 86 4.53 -8.69 2.27
N ALA A 87 4.98 -8.16 3.39
CA ALA A 87 4.59 -6.81 3.79
C ALA A 87 5.28 -5.80 2.89
N ASP A 88 4.76 -4.58 2.88
CA ASP A 88 5.34 -3.49 2.11
C ASP A 88 6.70 -3.12 2.71
N PRO A 89 7.79 -3.29 1.96
CA PRO A 89 9.12 -3.11 2.53
C PRO A 89 9.46 -1.66 2.89
N VAL A 90 8.73 -0.70 2.33
CA VAL A 90 9.02 0.71 2.66
C VAL A 90 8.02 1.30 3.64
N ASN A 91 7.08 0.50 4.14
CA ASN A 91 6.11 0.96 5.11
C ASN A 91 6.50 0.41 6.48
N PRO A 92 6.86 1.26 7.45
CA PRO A 92 7.27 0.78 8.76
C PRO A 92 6.11 0.26 9.61
N ARG A 93 4.88 0.51 9.21
CA ARG A 93 3.71 0.09 10.00
C ARG A 93 3.32 -1.32 9.59
N VAL A 94 3.68 -2.28 10.41
CA VAL A 94 3.49 -3.69 10.10
C VAL A 94 2.77 -4.39 11.24
N LYS A 95 1.84 -5.28 10.88
CA LYS A 95 1.25 -6.19 11.84
C LYS A 95 1.84 -7.56 11.62
N LEU A 96 2.57 -8.07 12.60
CA LEU A 96 3.19 -9.38 12.50
C LEU A 96 2.14 -10.46 12.63
N ARG A 97 2.26 -11.48 11.81
CA ARG A 97 1.39 -12.64 11.82
C ARG A 97 2.23 -13.89 11.95
N GLN A 98 1.56 -14.98 12.24
CA GLN A 98 2.25 -16.24 12.44
C GLN A 98 3.00 -16.70 11.20
N ARG A 99 2.46 -16.50 10.03
CA ARG A 99 3.08 -16.95 8.78
C ARG A 99 3.57 -15.82 7.90
N THR A 100 2.77 -14.80 7.76
CA THR A 100 3.12 -13.66 6.92
C THR A 100 2.80 -12.40 7.68
N SER A 101 3.55 -11.37 7.40
CA SER A 101 3.26 -10.06 7.94
C SER A 101 2.43 -9.28 6.94
N ALA A 102 1.66 -8.36 7.45
CA ALA A 102 0.89 -7.46 6.61
C ALA A 102 1.22 -6.03 6.99
N SER A 103 1.09 -5.13 6.05
CA SER A 103 1.33 -3.72 6.30
C SER A 103 0.02 -3.03 6.64
N LEU A 104 0.12 -1.92 7.36
CA LEU A 104 -1.04 -1.14 7.77
C LEU A 104 -1.12 0.12 6.95
N VAL A 105 -2.31 0.45 6.52
CA VAL A 105 -2.59 1.74 5.93
C VAL A 105 -3.81 2.31 6.60
N GLU A 106 -3.75 3.56 6.99
CA GLU A 106 -4.87 4.24 7.60
C GLU A 106 -5.48 5.18 6.58
N ILE A 107 -6.76 5.00 6.31
CA ILE A 107 -7.50 5.86 5.39
C ILE A 107 -8.30 6.82 6.26
N PRO A 108 -7.94 8.10 6.28
CA PRO A 108 -8.69 9.04 7.12
C PRO A 108 -10.07 9.29 6.54
N ALA A 109 -10.99 9.60 7.42
CA ALA A 109 -12.32 10.01 6.98
C ALA A 109 -12.18 11.31 6.22
N LYS A 110 -13.01 11.48 5.19
CA LYS A 110 -13.02 12.75 4.50
C LYS A 110 -13.45 13.81 5.49
N SER A 111 -12.81 14.93 5.40
CA SER A 111 -13.18 16.03 6.24
C SER A 111 -14.59 16.36 5.99
N ALA A 112 -15.32 16.54 7.03
CA ALA A 112 -16.67 16.99 6.87
C ALA A 112 -16.61 18.39 6.34
N PRO A 113 -17.43 18.69 5.43
CA PRO A 113 -17.45 20.04 4.88
C PRO A 113 -17.86 21.02 5.95
#